data_f043c9bd1da8b51b17d46c6d14c005a3
#
_entry.id   f043c9bd1da8b51b17d46c6d14c005a3
#
_cell.length_a   1.000
_cell.length_b   1.000
_cell.length_c   1.000
_cell.angle_alpha   90.00
_cell.angle_beta   90.00
_cell.angle_gamma   90.00
#
_symmetry.space_group_name_H-M   'P 1'
#
loop_
_entity.id
_entity.type
_entity.pdbx_description
1 polymer ?
#
loop_
_entity_poly.entity_id
_entity_poly.type
_entity_poly.pdbx_seq_one_letter_code
_entity_poly.pdbx_strand_id
1 'polypeptide(L)'
;FDYSNYDGSLNPIWFQALKEILQNLGFESKLIDRLCNSKHIFSSQYYEVEGGMPSGCAGTSIFNTMINNVIIRTLVLDTYRHINLDKLKILAYGDDVLFCYPYKLDMSELASEGKKYGLKITPADKSEKFIDLSYENATFLKRGFQPDQKHSFLIHPTFPI
;
A
#
# COMPACT_ATOMS: atom_id res chain seq x y z
N PHE A 1 3.07 6.25 -7.07
CA PHE A 1 1.71 6.73 -6.84
C PHE A 1 1.46 6.99 -5.35
N ASP A 2 0.35 7.61 -5.04
CA ASP A 2 -0.10 7.93 -3.70
C ASP A 2 -1.58 7.51 -3.56
N TYR A 3 -2.04 7.27 -2.34
CA TYR A 3 -3.44 7.01 -2.05
C TYR A 3 -4.11 8.27 -1.49
N SER A 4 -5.30 8.58 -1.97
CA SER A 4 -6.14 9.58 -1.29
C SER A 4 -6.94 8.89 -0.19
N ASN A 5 -6.63 9.20 1.08
CA ASN A 5 -7.30 8.65 2.25
C ASN A 5 -7.19 7.10 2.36
N TYR A 6 -5.95 6.60 2.32
CA TYR A 6 -5.68 5.15 2.37
C TYR A 6 -6.42 4.45 3.52
N ASP A 7 -6.16 4.87 4.76
CA ASP A 7 -6.74 4.26 5.95
C ASP A 7 -8.27 4.18 5.88
N GLY A 8 -8.92 5.26 5.46
CA GLY A 8 -10.38 5.33 5.36
C GLY A 8 -10.96 4.57 4.16
N SER A 9 -10.15 4.23 3.16
CA SER A 9 -10.58 3.50 1.96
C SER A 9 -10.48 1.97 2.08
N LEU A 10 -9.90 1.47 3.18
CA LEU A 10 -9.75 0.04 3.41
C LEU A 10 -11.09 -0.59 3.77
N ASN A 11 -11.69 -1.27 2.81
CA ASN A 11 -12.93 -2.02 3.02
C ASN A 11 -12.67 -3.38 3.71
N PRO A 12 -13.71 -4.07 4.23
CA PRO A 12 -13.55 -5.32 4.98
C PRO A 12 -12.81 -6.44 4.26
N ILE A 13 -12.80 -6.48 2.93
CA ILE A 13 -12.11 -7.54 2.17
C ILE A 13 -10.60 -7.55 2.43
N TRP A 14 -10.00 -6.37 2.62
CA TRP A 14 -8.57 -6.26 2.90
C TRP A 14 -8.22 -6.76 4.30
N PHE A 15 -9.11 -6.55 5.27
CA PHE A 15 -8.95 -7.11 6.62
C PHE A 15 -9.13 -8.62 6.62
N GLN A 16 -10.03 -9.15 5.80
CA GLN A 16 -10.17 -10.60 5.64
C GLN A 16 -8.89 -11.22 5.05
N ALA A 17 -8.32 -10.62 4.01
CA ALA A 17 -7.06 -11.07 3.43
C ALA A 17 -5.91 -11.01 4.45
N LEU A 18 -5.79 -9.92 5.22
CA LEU A 18 -4.82 -9.79 6.31
C LEU A 18 -5.01 -10.89 7.36
N LYS A 19 -6.26 -11.16 7.75
CA LYS A 19 -6.60 -12.21 8.70
C LYS A 19 -6.13 -13.58 8.24
N GLU A 20 -6.38 -13.93 6.98
CA GLU A 20 -5.95 -15.20 6.40
C GLU A 20 -4.42 -15.34 6.37
N ILE A 21 -3.70 -14.26 6.02
CA ILE A 21 -2.23 -14.25 6.06
C ILE A 21 -1.73 -14.51 7.47
N LEU A 22 -2.25 -13.80 8.47
CA LEU A 22 -1.83 -13.95 9.86
C LEU A 22 -2.15 -15.33 10.42
N GLN A 23 -3.31 -15.90 10.09
CA GLN A 23 -3.68 -17.27 10.47
C GLN A 23 -2.72 -18.30 9.86
N ASN A 24 -2.36 -18.15 8.60
CA ASN A 24 -1.39 -19.02 7.92
C ASN A 24 0.02 -18.93 8.54
N LEU A 25 0.34 -17.81 9.15
CA LEU A 25 1.58 -17.60 9.90
C LEU A 25 1.49 -18.07 11.37
N GLY A 26 0.35 -18.62 11.79
CA GLY A 26 0.14 -19.12 13.15
C GLY A 26 -0.24 -18.06 14.19
N PHE A 27 -0.63 -16.86 13.76
CA PHE A 27 -1.07 -15.80 14.68
C PHE A 27 -2.58 -15.84 14.94
N GLU A 28 -2.97 -15.46 16.15
CA GLU A 28 -4.37 -15.26 16.50
C GLU A 28 -4.92 -14.00 15.82
N SER A 29 -6.04 -14.14 15.12
CA SER A 29 -6.58 -13.09 14.24
C SER A 29 -7.72 -12.27 14.84
N LYS A 30 -8.13 -12.51 16.09
CA LYS A 30 -9.22 -11.76 16.75
C LYS A 30 -9.02 -10.24 16.78
N LEU A 31 -7.75 -9.80 16.83
CA LEU A 31 -7.42 -8.38 16.76
C LEU A 31 -7.86 -7.78 15.43
N ILE A 32 -7.71 -8.50 14.33
CA ILE A 32 -8.07 -8.00 12.99
C ILE A 32 -9.59 -7.82 12.87
N ASP A 33 -10.38 -8.73 13.43
CA ASP A 33 -11.84 -8.59 13.47
C ASP A 33 -12.26 -7.31 14.22
N ARG A 34 -11.56 -6.99 15.33
CA ARG A 34 -11.80 -5.76 16.10
C ARG A 34 -11.32 -4.49 15.42
N LEU A 35 -10.28 -4.59 14.59
CA LEU A 35 -9.82 -3.46 13.77
C LEU A 35 -10.80 -3.18 12.64
N CYS A 36 -11.29 -4.24 11.98
CA CYS A 36 -12.27 -4.12 10.91
C CYS A 36 -13.61 -3.56 11.40
N ASN A 37 -14.02 -3.88 12.64
CA ASN A 37 -15.26 -3.42 13.26
C ASN A 37 -14.92 -2.61 14.50
N SER A 38 -14.44 -1.40 14.30
CA SER A 38 -13.94 -0.55 15.39
C SER A 38 -15.05 0.28 16.03
N LYS A 39 -14.96 0.42 17.36
CA LYS A 39 -15.88 1.27 18.15
C LYS A 39 -15.20 2.59 18.46
N HIS A 40 -15.90 3.66 18.21
CA HIS A 40 -15.42 5.01 18.40
C HIS A 40 -16.34 5.81 19.32
N ILE A 41 -15.78 6.83 19.97
CA ILE A 41 -16.52 7.78 20.80
C ILE A 41 -16.31 9.16 20.20
N PHE A 42 -17.40 9.86 19.95
CA PHE A 42 -17.37 11.26 19.57
C PHE A 42 -18.47 12.01 20.32
N SER A 43 -18.09 13.06 21.03
CA SER A 43 -19.03 13.93 21.78
C SER A 43 -19.99 13.13 22.67
N SER A 44 -19.48 12.14 23.44
CA SER A 44 -20.24 11.25 24.33
C SER A 44 -21.18 10.27 23.63
N GLN A 45 -21.12 10.16 22.31
CA GLN A 45 -21.87 9.17 21.53
C GLN A 45 -20.92 8.07 21.06
N TYR A 46 -21.44 6.83 21.06
CA TYR A 46 -20.74 5.67 20.51
C TYR A 46 -21.21 5.43 19.08
N TYR A 47 -20.26 5.13 18.20
CA TYR A 47 -20.56 4.67 16.86
C TYR A 47 -19.60 3.55 16.46
N GLU A 48 -20.05 2.72 15.55
CA GLU A 48 -19.26 1.62 14.99
C GLU A 48 -18.87 1.95 13.55
N VAL A 49 -17.65 1.60 13.17
CA VAL A 49 -17.14 1.76 11.81
C VAL A 49 -16.73 0.39 11.30
N GLU A 50 -17.23 0.03 10.14
CA GLU A 50 -16.84 -1.17 9.42
C GLU A 50 -15.80 -0.81 8.35
N GLY A 51 -14.65 -1.48 8.37
CA GLY A 51 -13.51 -1.12 7.54
C GLY A 51 -12.76 0.10 8.08
N GLY A 52 -11.81 0.58 7.30
CA GLY A 52 -10.89 1.64 7.71
C GLY A 52 -9.87 1.19 8.75
N MET A 53 -8.63 1.63 8.63
CA MET A 53 -7.60 1.35 9.63
C MET A 53 -7.61 2.45 10.70
N PRO A 54 -7.85 2.14 11.99
CA PRO A 54 -7.79 3.16 13.04
C PRO A 54 -6.38 3.75 13.14
N SER A 55 -6.26 5.05 12.88
CA SER A 55 -4.99 5.78 13.08
C SER A 55 -4.59 5.70 14.55
N GLY A 56 -3.31 5.40 14.81
CA GLY A 56 -2.78 5.28 16.18
C GLY A 56 -2.90 3.88 16.79
N CYS A 57 -3.45 2.89 16.11
CA CYS A 57 -3.29 1.49 16.49
C CYS A 57 -1.80 1.11 16.44
N ALA A 58 -1.32 0.36 17.43
CA ALA A 58 0.10 -0.03 17.53
C ALA A 58 0.61 -0.83 16.32
N GLY A 59 -0.28 -1.55 15.63
CA GLY A 59 0.04 -2.35 14.42
C GLY A 59 -0.22 -1.64 13.09
N THR A 60 -0.70 -0.39 13.07
CA THR A 60 -1.18 0.28 11.86
C THR A 60 -0.15 0.22 10.72
N SER A 61 1.10 0.61 10.96
CA SER A 61 2.12 0.60 9.90
C SER A 61 2.39 -0.80 9.35
N ILE A 62 2.44 -1.82 10.22
CA ILE A 62 2.70 -3.21 9.82
C ILE A 62 1.51 -3.75 9.04
N PHE A 63 0.31 -3.60 9.56
CA PHE A 63 -0.91 -4.10 8.90
C PHE A 63 -1.16 -3.40 7.58
N ASN A 64 -1.01 -2.07 7.54
CA ASN A 64 -1.12 -1.30 6.30
C ASN A 64 -0.06 -1.72 5.28
N THR A 65 1.18 -1.99 5.69
CA THR A 65 2.21 -2.52 4.79
C THR A 65 1.82 -3.88 4.21
N MET A 66 1.27 -4.78 5.02
CA MET A 66 0.81 -6.10 4.56
C MET A 66 -0.37 -5.96 3.60
N ILE A 67 -1.37 -5.16 3.97
CA ILE A 67 -2.54 -4.89 3.13
C ILE A 67 -2.12 -4.25 1.81
N ASN A 68 -1.23 -3.25 1.84
CA ASN A 68 -0.74 -2.58 0.64
C ASN A 68 -0.05 -3.56 -0.34
N ASN A 69 0.74 -4.48 0.20
CA ASN A 69 1.33 -5.56 -0.60
C ASN A 69 0.27 -6.47 -1.25
N VAL A 70 -0.82 -6.76 -0.55
CA VAL A 70 -1.94 -7.54 -1.12
C VAL A 70 -2.65 -6.72 -2.19
N ILE A 71 -2.99 -5.46 -1.91
CA ILE A 71 -3.66 -4.55 -2.84
C ILE A 71 -2.91 -4.51 -4.17
N ILE A 72 -1.62 -4.19 -4.16
CA ILE A 72 -0.84 -4.05 -5.39
C ILE A 72 -0.83 -5.34 -6.20
N ARG A 73 -0.62 -6.49 -5.55
CA ARG A 73 -0.65 -7.79 -6.22
C ARG A 73 -2.02 -8.10 -6.83
N THR A 74 -3.09 -7.78 -6.10
CA THR A 74 -4.47 -7.97 -6.58
C THR A 74 -4.73 -7.09 -7.80
N LEU A 75 -4.43 -5.80 -7.73
CA LEU A 75 -4.63 -4.88 -8.85
C LEU A 75 -3.85 -5.29 -10.09
N VAL A 76 -2.60 -5.72 -9.91
CA VAL A 76 -1.75 -6.19 -11.01
C VAL A 76 -2.30 -7.47 -11.62
N LEU A 77 -2.78 -8.43 -10.83
CA LEU A 77 -3.40 -9.67 -11.32
C LEU A 77 -4.72 -9.43 -12.05
N ASP A 78 -5.55 -8.55 -11.51
CA ASP A 78 -6.86 -8.25 -12.11
C ASP A 78 -6.72 -7.51 -13.43
N THR A 79 -5.71 -6.64 -13.53
CA THR A 79 -5.41 -5.91 -14.76
C THR A 79 -4.69 -6.79 -15.80
N TYR A 80 -3.72 -7.59 -15.33
CA TYR A 80 -2.82 -8.37 -16.20
C TYR A 80 -2.84 -9.85 -15.82
N ARG A 81 -3.88 -10.58 -16.21
CA ARG A 81 -4.21 -11.96 -15.78
C ARG A 81 -3.09 -13.01 -15.88
N HIS A 82 -2.09 -12.79 -16.72
CA HIS A 82 -1.00 -13.74 -16.98
C HIS A 82 0.37 -13.24 -16.49
N ILE A 83 0.36 -12.25 -15.60
CA ILE A 83 1.60 -11.68 -15.07
C ILE A 83 2.28 -12.63 -14.08
N ASN A 84 3.60 -12.68 -14.12
CA ASN A 84 4.38 -13.42 -13.11
C ASN A 84 4.66 -12.51 -11.91
N LEU A 85 3.95 -12.72 -10.81
CA LEU A 85 4.10 -11.94 -9.58
C LEU A 85 5.46 -12.06 -8.90
N ASP A 86 6.26 -13.12 -9.17
CA ASP A 86 7.60 -13.27 -8.61
C ASP A 86 8.56 -12.17 -9.09
N LYS A 87 8.26 -11.62 -10.27
CA LYS A 87 9.01 -10.51 -10.87
C LYS A 87 8.58 -9.14 -10.34
N LEU A 88 7.44 -9.05 -9.67
CA LEU A 88 6.94 -7.82 -9.08
C LEU A 88 7.67 -7.55 -7.77
N LYS A 89 8.46 -6.50 -7.74
CA LYS A 89 9.17 -6.04 -6.53
C LYS A 89 8.41 -4.89 -5.92
N ILE A 90 8.07 -5.02 -4.65
CA ILE A 90 7.30 -4.02 -3.89
C ILE A 90 8.09 -3.65 -2.64
N LEU A 91 8.25 -2.36 -2.45
CA LEU A 91 8.74 -1.75 -1.21
C LEU A 91 7.59 -0.91 -0.65
N ALA A 92 7.08 -1.29 0.51
CA ALA A 92 5.96 -0.61 1.15
C ALA A 92 6.22 -0.34 2.62
N TYR A 93 5.72 0.77 3.12
CA TYR A 93 5.65 1.10 4.54
C TYR A 93 4.38 1.90 4.81
N GLY A 94 3.41 1.27 5.43
CA GLY A 94 2.08 1.85 5.56
C GLY A 94 1.43 2.01 4.18
N ASP A 95 1.03 3.23 3.88
CA ASP A 95 0.47 3.66 2.60
C ASP A 95 1.53 4.04 1.55
N ASP A 96 2.75 4.39 2.00
CA ASP A 96 3.84 4.73 1.09
C ASP A 96 4.36 3.49 0.37
N VAL A 97 4.50 3.58 -0.96
CA VAL A 97 4.86 2.44 -1.79
C VAL A 97 5.65 2.81 -3.02
N LEU A 98 6.69 2.02 -3.26
CA LEU A 98 7.35 1.89 -4.55
C LEU A 98 7.22 0.46 -5.05
N PHE A 99 6.98 0.28 -6.33
CA PHE A 99 7.09 -1.03 -6.94
C PHE A 99 7.65 -0.94 -8.35
N CYS A 100 8.22 -2.02 -8.81
CA CYS A 100 8.70 -2.14 -10.17
C CYS A 100 8.42 -3.54 -10.74
N TYR A 101 8.34 -3.57 -12.06
CA TYR A 101 8.17 -4.77 -12.84
C TYR A 101 9.04 -4.68 -14.10
N PRO A 102 9.60 -5.79 -14.64
CA PRO A 102 10.48 -5.74 -15.82
C PRO A 102 9.84 -5.20 -17.10
N TYR A 103 8.51 -5.24 -17.17
CA TYR A 103 7.76 -4.72 -18.31
C TYR A 103 6.88 -3.56 -17.85
N LYS A 104 6.53 -2.68 -18.78
CA LYS A 104 5.69 -1.52 -18.49
C LYS A 104 4.31 -1.95 -17.98
N LEU A 105 3.91 -1.38 -16.85
CA LEU A 105 2.56 -1.46 -16.30
C LEU A 105 1.89 -0.09 -16.50
N ASP A 106 0.65 -0.08 -16.98
CA ASP A 106 -0.11 1.16 -17.09
C ASP A 106 -0.75 1.52 -15.73
N MET A 107 -0.23 2.56 -15.11
CA MET A 107 -0.72 3.02 -13.81
C MET A 107 -2.15 3.55 -13.88
N SER A 108 -2.60 4.04 -15.03
CA SER A 108 -3.98 4.51 -15.21
C SER A 108 -4.97 3.34 -15.19
N GLU A 109 -4.59 2.20 -15.78
CA GLU A 109 -5.36 0.97 -15.71
C GLU A 109 -5.41 0.43 -14.27
N LEU A 110 -4.28 0.37 -13.57
CA LEU A 110 -4.23 -0.04 -12.16
C LEU A 110 -5.06 0.87 -11.27
N ALA A 111 -5.00 2.18 -11.47
CA ALA A 111 -5.81 3.14 -10.72
C ALA A 111 -7.31 2.99 -11.01
N SER A 112 -7.66 2.65 -12.26
CA SER A 112 -9.05 2.36 -12.64
C SER A 112 -9.54 1.06 -11.98
N GLU A 113 -8.70 0.03 -11.93
CA GLU A 113 -9.01 -1.21 -11.22
C GLU A 113 -9.18 -0.98 -9.72
N GLY A 114 -8.31 -0.16 -9.12
CA GLY A 114 -8.39 0.23 -7.71
C GLY A 114 -9.72 0.85 -7.31
N LYS A 115 -10.36 1.60 -8.21
CA LYS A 115 -11.70 2.19 -7.95
C LYS A 115 -12.77 1.14 -7.67
N LYS A 116 -12.67 -0.05 -8.25
CA LYS A 116 -13.62 -1.16 -8.00
C LYS A 116 -13.57 -1.63 -6.54
N TYR A 117 -12.43 -1.43 -5.90
CA TYR A 117 -12.17 -1.74 -4.50
C TYR A 117 -12.33 -0.53 -3.56
N GLY A 118 -12.84 0.60 -4.07
CA GLY A 118 -12.99 1.83 -3.29
C GLY A 118 -11.69 2.60 -3.09
N LEU A 119 -10.59 2.21 -3.74
CA LEU A 119 -9.30 2.87 -3.62
C LEU A 119 -9.20 4.04 -4.60
N LYS A 120 -8.73 5.18 -4.12
CA LYS A 120 -8.41 6.33 -4.95
C LYS A 120 -6.89 6.48 -5.06
N ILE A 121 -6.35 6.02 -6.17
CA ILE A 121 -4.93 6.06 -6.50
C ILE A 121 -4.66 7.28 -7.38
N THR A 122 -3.66 8.06 -7.02
CA THR A 122 -3.26 9.31 -7.69
C THR A 122 -1.75 9.33 -7.95
N PRO A 123 -1.26 10.12 -8.91
CA PRO A 123 0.17 10.35 -9.04
C PRO A 123 0.80 10.86 -7.74
N ALA A 124 2.02 10.41 -7.41
CA ALA A 124 2.71 10.77 -6.17
C ALA A 124 3.02 12.27 -6.08
N ASP A 125 3.26 12.93 -7.21
CA ASP A 125 3.48 14.37 -7.33
C ASP A 125 2.18 15.19 -7.42
N LYS A 126 1.01 14.51 -7.29
CA LYS A 126 -0.32 15.11 -7.44
C LYS A 126 -0.58 15.75 -8.80
N SER A 127 0.19 15.38 -9.82
CA SER A 127 -0.04 15.77 -11.21
C SER A 127 -1.29 15.09 -11.80
N GLU A 128 -1.64 15.44 -13.02
CA GLU A 128 -2.77 14.80 -13.72
C GLU A 128 -2.41 13.43 -14.35
N LYS A 129 -1.12 13.13 -14.49
CA LYS A 129 -0.65 11.93 -15.20
C LYS A 129 0.34 11.15 -14.38
N PHE A 130 0.22 9.82 -14.44
CA PHE A 130 1.24 8.94 -13.89
C PHE A 130 2.50 8.99 -14.75
N ILE A 131 3.65 9.09 -14.08
CA ILE A 131 4.98 9.15 -14.71
C ILE A 131 5.77 7.96 -14.19
N ASP A 132 6.42 7.24 -15.11
CA ASP A 132 7.38 6.21 -14.73
C ASP A 132 8.61 6.89 -14.10
N LEU A 133 9.02 6.43 -12.94
CA LEU A 133 10.14 6.99 -12.21
C LEU A 133 11.42 6.16 -12.44
N SER A 134 12.54 6.84 -12.62
CA SER A 134 13.87 6.24 -12.42
C SER A 134 14.24 6.29 -10.93
N TYR A 135 15.28 5.55 -10.53
CA TYR A 135 15.78 5.62 -9.16
C TYR A 135 16.23 7.04 -8.75
N GLU A 136 16.63 7.87 -9.72
CA GLU A 136 17.08 9.25 -9.51
C GLU A 136 15.94 10.18 -9.09
N ASN A 137 14.72 9.90 -9.58
CA ASN A 137 13.53 10.69 -9.33
C ASN A 137 12.59 10.05 -8.31
N ALA A 138 12.83 8.78 -7.95
CA ALA A 138 12.00 8.09 -6.99
C ALA A 138 12.24 8.62 -5.58
N THR A 139 11.16 8.73 -4.81
CA THR A 139 11.23 9.01 -3.37
C THR A 139 10.46 7.96 -2.59
N PHE A 140 10.96 7.64 -1.40
CA PHE A 140 10.29 6.72 -0.47
C PHE A 140 10.55 7.18 0.96
N LEU A 141 9.52 7.33 1.77
CA LEU A 141 9.60 7.88 3.12
C LEU A 141 10.33 9.23 3.17
N LYS A 142 10.03 10.10 2.21
CA LYS A 142 10.69 11.42 2.03
C LYS A 142 12.20 11.32 1.86
N ARG A 143 12.71 10.25 1.27
CA ARG A 143 14.11 10.08 0.92
C ARG A 143 14.22 9.77 -0.56
N GLY A 144 15.16 10.39 -1.22
CA GLY A 144 15.58 10.01 -2.56
C GLY A 144 16.58 8.84 -2.52
N PHE A 145 17.11 8.52 -3.67
CA PHE A 145 18.09 7.45 -3.85
C PHE A 145 19.31 7.97 -4.59
N GLN A 146 20.48 7.49 -4.22
CA GLN A 146 21.73 7.82 -4.90
C GLN A 146 22.64 6.59 -5.04
N PRO A 147 23.44 6.50 -6.12
CA PRO A 147 24.42 5.45 -6.26
C PRO A 147 25.49 5.54 -5.15
N ASP A 148 25.97 4.39 -4.71
CA ASP A 148 27.13 4.34 -3.83
C ASP A 148 28.39 4.82 -4.57
N GLN A 149 29.20 5.63 -3.92
CA GLN A 149 30.41 6.20 -4.54
C GLN A 149 31.49 5.15 -4.83
N LYS A 150 31.53 4.06 -4.05
CA LYS A 150 32.54 3.00 -4.19
C LYS A 150 32.04 1.81 -5.00
N HIS A 151 30.73 1.58 -4.99
CA HIS A 151 30.09 0.40 -5.58
C HIS A 151 28.91 0.85 -6.44
N SER A 152 29.16 1.17 -7.69
CA SER A 152 28.16 1.73 -8.63
C SER A 152 26.91 0.88 -8.84
N PHE A 153 26.94 -0.39 -8.43
CA PHE A 153 25.78 -1.30 -8.46
C PHE A 153 24.89 -1.22 -7.20
N LEU A 154 25.32 -0.49 -6.16
CA LEU A 154 24.55 -0.25 -4.96
C LEU A 154 23.88 1.11 -5.00
N ILE A 155 22.64 1.15 -4.55
CA ILE A 155 21.85 2.36 -4.41
C ILE A 155 21.43 2.47 -2.95
N HIS A 156 21.63 3.61 -2.34
CA HIS A 156 21.24 3.84 -0.95
C HIS A 156 20.36 5.09 -0.80
N PRO A 157 19.51 5.16 0.23
CA PRO A 157 18.66 6.32 0.46
C PRO A 157 19.48 7.55 0.84
N THR A 158 19.01 8.71 0.38
CA THR A 158 19.56 10.02 0.77
C THR A 158 19.05 10.46 2.13
N PHE A 159 19.53 11.59 2.63
CA PHE A 159 18.93 12.26 3.78
C PHE A 159 17.47 12.65 3.47
N PRO A 160 16.59 12.75 4.50
CA PRO A 160 15.21 13.19 4.31
C PRO A 160 15.15 14.55 3.61
N ILE A 161 14.20 14.68 2.68
CA ILE A 161 13.89 15.90 1.93
C ILE A 161 12.87 16.72 2.73
#